data_7b2bc2ce49566c2f735f1151d3a54b2a
#
_entry.id   7b2bc2ce49566c2f735f1151d3a54b2a
#
_cell.length_a   1.000
_cell.length_b   1.000
_cell.length_c   1.000
_cell.angle_alpha   90.00
_cell.angle_beta   90.00
_cell.angle_gamma   90.00
#
_symmetry.space_group_name_H-M   'P 1'
#
loop_
_entity.id
_entity.type
_entity.pdbx_description
1 polymer ?
#
loop_
_entity_poly.entity_id
_entity_poly.type
_entity_poly.pdbx_seq_one_letter_code
_entity_poly.pdbx_strand_id
1 'polypeptide(L)'
;MRARLRTTTLALIACAALLALAAGPFAGGASSQTSEGSAKQSPLSGNGMWIWYLSRSSHGKLGRIAKKAHAHGIDTVLIKSGDGTHYWSQFSPGVVNGLHARGLDVCAWQFIYGDKPGKEAKVGAAAVANGADCLVLDVEGQYEGKYPQASYFMSSLRSMVGPDYPLGLASFPYVDYHPALPYSVFLGPGGAQYNVPQLYWKDIGTTVDSGFIHTWVWNRIYGRPIDPLGQVYSRPKAGQIKRFRALAMSHGFDGVSWWDWQEAGKQQWKAVGQPISPASTGPYPSYPFLHLGSKGDFVAWAQQLLAGGGYSVPVSGYFQGSTQAAVLAFQRDHGLAQTGSLDVPTWGPLMQNKPLPVRWVSAGGAVPAKASGRRVLPAPKSAKLPAVRNEIPPPAKRS
;
A
#
# COMPACT_ATOMS: atom_id res chain seq x y z
N MET A 1 2.50 51.81 -59.72
CA MET A 1 3.93 52.13 -59.52
C MET A 1 4.54 51.01 -58.70
N ARG A 2 5.17 50.11 -59.35
CA ARG A 2 6.57 49.72 -59.56
C ARG A 2 7.52 50.16 -58.42
N ALA A 3 8.14 49.26 -57.62
CA ALA A 3 9.50 48.70 -57.80
C ALA A 3 9.91 47.97 -56.50
N ARG A 4 10.26 46.78 -56.66
CA ARG A 4 11.56 46.08 -56.77
C ARG A 4 12.14 45.46 -55.50
N LEU A 5 12.26 44.13 -55.65
CA LEU A 5 13.14 43.16 -54.97
C LEU A 5 14.54 43.72 -54.58
N ARG A 6 15.11 43.17 -53.52
CA ARG A 6 16.52 42.75 -53.47
C ARG A 6 16.67 41.49 -52.58
N THR A 7 17.07 40.45 -53.23
CA THR A 7 17.64 39.20 -52.73
C THR A 7 19.08 39.44 -52.24
N THR A 8 19.48 38.79 -51.17
CA THR A 8 20.92 38.52 -50.91
C THR A 8 21.07 37.11 -50.35
N THR A 9 21.72 36.29 -51.19
CA THR A 9 22.26 34.94 -50.98
C THR A 9 23.65 35.02 -50.35
N LEU A 10 23.97 34.16 -49.38
CA LEU A 10 25.34 33.73 -49.03
C LEU A 10 25.20 32.37 -48.35
N ALA A 11 25.59 31.34 -49.01
CA ALA A 11 26.85 30.67 -49.31
C ALA A 11 27.23 29.65 -48.24
N LEU A 12 27.04 28.35 -48.63
CA LEU A 12 27.58 27.16 -47.96
C LEU A 12 29.10 27.13 -48.02
N ILE A 13 29.71 26.63 -46.92
CA ILE A 13 31.05 26.03 -47.01
C ILE A 13 30.92 24.60 -46.39
N ALA A 14 31.12 23.62 -47.27
CA ALA A 14 31.30 22.20 -46.96
C ALA A 14 32.81 21.97 -46.72
N CYS A 15 33.14 21.30 -45.60
CA CYS A 15 34.44 20.66 -45.44
C CYS A 15 34.22 19.15 -45.36
N ALA A 16 34.54 18.47 -46.46
CA ALA A 16 34.68 17.02 -46.52
C ALA A 16 36.12 16.65 -46.08
N ALA A 17 36.25 15.76 -45.13
CA ALA A 17 37.49 15.03 -44.87
C ALA A 17 37.23 13.55 -45.04
N LEU A 18 37.76 12.99 -46.09
CA LEU A 18 37.90 11.55 -46.32
C LEU A 18 38.98 10.98 -45.41
N LEU A 19 38.68 9.89 -44.75
CA LEU A 19 39.66 8.94 -44.24
C LEU A 19 39.24 7.51 -44.57
N ALA A 20 40.19 6.80 -45.18
CA ALA A 20 40.03 5.54 -45.86
C ALA A 20 39.92 4.33 -44.94
N LEU A 21 39.28 3.30 -45.46
CA LEU A 21 39.08 1.94 -44.93
C LEU A 21 40.38 1.23 -44.56
N ALA A 22 40.31 0.51 -43.45
CA ALA A 22 40.99 -0.77 -43.28
C ALA A 22 39.97 -1.80 -42.79
N ALA A 23 39.64 -2.75 -43.66
CA ALA A 23 38.79 -3.88 -43.33
C ALA A 23 39.61 -4.98 -42.66
N GLY A 24 39.30 -5.34 -41.43
CA GLY A 24 39.75 -6.58 -40.78
C GLY A 24 38.53 -7.41 -40.40
N PRO A 25 38.59 -8.75 -40.52
CA PRO A 25 37.45 -9.62 -40.25
C PRO A 25 37.26 -9.75 -38.72
N PHE A 26 36.19 -9.17 -38.16
CA PHE A 26 35.78 -9.46 -36.80
C PHE A 26 34.94 -10.74 -36.79
N ALA A 27 35.52 -11.77 -36.16
CA ALA A 27 34.82 -12.97 -35.76
C ALA A 27 33.64 -12.58 -34.85
N GLY A 28 32.44 -12.99 -35.23
CA GLY A 28 31.23 -12.82 -34.44
C GLY A 28 31.31 -13.62 -33.16
N GLY A 29 31.63 -12.95 -32.03
CA GLY A 29 31.34 -13.45 -30.72
C GLY A 29 29.86 -13.22 -30.44
N ALA A 30 29.05 -14.27 -30.47
CA ALA A 30 27.71 -14.25 -29.90
C ALA A 30 27.85 -14.02 -28.39
N SER A 31 27.67 -12.76 -27.96
CA SER A 31 27.43 -12.49 -26.56
C SER A 31 26.06 -13.07 -26.21
N SER A 32 26.09 -14.19 -25.49
CA SER A 32 24.93 -14.70 -24.77
C SER A 32 24.49 -13.60 -23.77
N GLN A 33 23.46 -12.84 -24.13
CA GLN A 33 22.70 -12.09 -23.14
C GLN A 33 22.06 -13.12 -22.22
N THR A 34 22.71 -13.37 -21.08
CA THR A 34 22.04 -13.92 -19.93
C THR A 34 20.91 -12.96 -19.61
N SER A 35 19.68 -13.40 -19.77
CA SER A 35 18.50 -12.71 -19.26
C SER A 35 18.71 -12.59 -17.75
N GLU A 36 19.23 -11.45 -17.28
CA GLU A 36 19.09 -11.07 -15.88
C GLU A 36 17.60 -11.09 -15.60
N GLY A 37 17.16 -12.07 -14.83
CA GLY A 37 15.80 -12.13 -14.34
C GLY A 37 15.54 -10.79 -13.66
N SER A 38 14.56 -10.04 -14.16
CA SER A 38 14.12 -8.78 -13.56
C SER A 38 13.92 -9.03 -12.06
N ALA A 39 14.75 -8.41 -11.24
CA ALA A 39 14.65 -8.52 -9.79
C ALA A 39 13.21 -8.14 -9.41
N LYS A 40 12.55 -8.97 -8.62
CA LYS A 40 11.17 -8.76 -8.16
C LYS A 40 11.11 -7.41 -7.46
N GLN A 41 10.29 -6.51 -7.95
CA GLN A 41 10.23 -5.10 -7.52
C GLN A 41 9.77 -4.97 -6.06
N SER A 42 9.03 -5.97 -5.53
CA SER A 42 8.52 -6.04 -4.16
C SER A 42 8.22 -7.50 -3.78
N PRO A 43 8.39 -7.92 -2.51
CA PRO A 43 7.93 -9.22 -2.03
C PRO A 43 6.40 -9.41 -2.14
N LEU A 44 5.63 -8.33 -2.31
CA LEU A 44 4.18 -8.36 -2.51
C LEU A 44 3.78 -8.31 -3.99
N SER A 45 4.74 -8.15 -4.92
CA SER A 45 4.45 -8.18 -6.37
C SER A 45 3.94 -9.55 -6.81
N GLY A 46 3.10 -9.57 -7.85
CA GLY A 46 2.54 -10.82 -8.38
C GLY A 46 1.33 -11.28 -7.59
N ASN A 47 1.29 -12.55 -7.24
CA ASN A 47 0.10 -13.19 -6.68
C ASN A 47 0.40 -13.78 -5.31
N GLY A 48 -0.18 -13.24 -4.25
CA GLY A 48 0.03 -13.68 -2.88
C GLY A 48 -1.14 -14.54 -2.35
N MET A 49 -0.84 -15.47 -1.44
CA MET A 49 -1.88 -16.26 -0.76
C MET A 49 -1.63 -16.27 0.75
N TRP A 50 -2.62 -15.84 1.50
CA TRP A 50 -2.54 -15.79 2.96
C TRP A 50 -2.79 -17.15 3.59
N ILE A 51 -2.02 -17.46 4.62
CA ILE A 51 -2.10 -18.67 5.42
C ILE A 51 -2.30 -18.29 6.89
N TRP A 52 -3.47 -18.63 7.44
CA TRP A 52 -3.72 -18.46 8.87
C TRP A 52 -3.09 -19.61 9.66
N TYR A 53 -3.47 -20.85 9.32
CA TYR A 53 -2.94 -22.05 9.97
C TYR A 53 -2.14 -22.89 8.98
N LEU A 54 -0.81 -22.96 9.18
CA LEU A 54 0.06 -23.73 8.31
C LEU A 54 -0.34 -25.22 8.30
N SER A 55 -0.70 -25.78 9.46
CA SER A 55 -1.13 -27.18 9.60
C SER A 55 -2.39 -27.51 8.78
N ARG A 56 -3.26 -26.51 8.54
CA ARG A 56 -4.48 -26.64 7.72
C ARG A 56 -4.25 -26.34 6.25
N SER A 57 -3.07 -25.84 5.89
CA SER A 57 -2.67 -25.52 4.53
C SER A 57 -1.90 -26.70 3.94
N SER A 58 -2.53 -27.51 3.07
CA SER A 58 -1.93 -28.74 2.51
C SER A 58 -1.32 -29.66 3.58
N HIS A 59 -1.96 -29.73 4.76
CA HIS A 59 -1.51 -30.51 5.94
C HIS A 59 -0.12 -30.08 6.47
N GLY A 60 0.27 -28.83 6.31
CA GLY A 60 1.58 -28.30 6.73
C GLY A 60 2.78 -28.87 5.95
N LYS A 61 2.54 -29.59 4.85
CA LYS A 61 3.60 -30.18 4.04
C LYS A 61 4.16 -29.15 3.05
N LEU A 62 5.32 -28.57 3.32
CA LEU A 62 5.90 -27.48 2.53
C LEU A 62 6.00 -27.79 1.03
N GLY A 63 6.40 -29.03 0.68
CA GLY A 63 6.44 -29.46 -0.72
C GLY A 63 5.05 -29.47 -1.39
N ARG A 64 3.97 -29.78 -0.64
CA ARG A 64 2.60 -29.72 -1.17
C ARG A 64 2.10 -28.28 -1.26
N ILE A 65 2.49 -27.44 -0.31
CA ILE A 65 2.18 -25.99 -0.35
C ILE A 65 2.82 -25.40 -1.60
N ALA A 66 4.13 -25.57 -1.80
CA ALA A 66 4.83 -25.02 -2.97
C ALA A 66 4.26 -25.57 -4.30
N LYS A 67 4.04 -26.88 -4.39
CA LYS A 67 3.43 -27.48 -5.61
C LYS A 67 2.07 -26.88 -5.93
N LYS A 68 1.20 -26.65 -4.91
CA LYS A 68 -0.12 -26.07 -5.10
C LYS A 68 -0.04 -24.60 -5.44
N ALA A 69 0.86 -23.84 -4.78
CA ALA A 69 1.11 -22.44 -5.05
C ALA A 69 1.51 -22.23 -6.51
N HIS A 70 2.56 -22.89 -6.99
CA HIS A 70 3.03 -22.80 -8.37
C HIS A 70 1.98 -23.24 -9.39
N ALA A 71 1.22 -24.31 -9.11
CA ALA A 71 0.14 -24.76 -10.00
C ALA A 71 -0.98 -23.71 -10.19
N HIS A 72 -1.03 -22.70 -9.33
CA HIS A 72 -2.02 -21.62 -9.38
C HIS A 72 -1.39 -20.23 -9.50
N GLY A 73 -0.11 -20.13 -9.89
CA GLY A 73 0.58 -18.86 -10.10
C GLY A 73 0.68 -18.00 -8.84
N ILE A 74 0.85 -18.65 -7.68
CA ILE A 74 1.15 -17.97 -6.42
C ILE A 74 2.66 -17.85 -6.28
N ASP A 75 3.14 -16.63 -6.11
CA ASP A 75 4.55 -16.29 -5.99
C ASP A 75 4.97 -16.14 -4.52
N THR A 76 4.05 -15.63 -3.69
CA THR A 76 4.29 -15.31 -2.29
C THR A 76 3.26 -15.97 -1.39
N VAL A 77 3.70 -16.55 -0.28
CA VAL A 77 2.81 -16.97 0.80
C VAL A 77 2.98 -16.05 2.01
N LEU A 78 1.84 -15.57 2.54
CA LEU A 78 1.83 -14.71 3.71
C LEU A 78 1.34 -15.54 4.90
N ILE A 79 2.24 -15.89 5.83
CA ILE A 79 1.96 -16.83 6.93
C ILE A 79 1.79 -16.06 8.24
N LYS A 80 0.74 -16.38 9.01
CA LYS A 80 0.54 -15.79 10.35
C LYS A 80 1.73 -16.08 11.24
N SER A 81 2.37 -15.00 11.71
CA SER A 81 3.53 -15.05 12.60
C SER A 81 3.25 -14.55 14.00
N GLY A 82 2.13 -13.84 14.18
CA GLY A 82 1.81 -13.27 15.48
C GLY A 82 0.36 -12.80 15.63
N ASP A 83 -0.04 -12.65 16.90
CA ASP A 83 -1.33 -12.11 17.31
C ASP A 83 -1.11 -11.28 18.57
N GLY A 84 -1.19 -9.97 18.44
CA GLY A 84 -0.80 -9.04 19.48
C GLY A 84 0.62 -9.30 19.98
N THR A 85 0.74 -9.61 21.26
CA THR A 85 2.02 -9.92 21.91
C THR A 85 2.41 -11.38 21.86
N HIS A 86 1.64 -12.22 21.16
CA HIS A 86 1.87 -13.66 21.08
C HIS A 86 2.49 -14.04 19.73
N TYR A 87 3.71 -14.60 19.76
CA TYR A 87 4.37 -15.13 18.57
C TYR A 87 3.83 -16.52 18.23
N TRP A 88 3.59 -16.79 16.94
CA TRP A 88 3.08 -18.07 16.45
C TRP A 88 4.23 -18.94 15.93
N SER A 89 4.53 -20.02 16.64
CA SER A 89 5.66 -20.94 16.34
C SER A 89 5.60 -21.62 14.98
N GLN A 90 4.44 -21.60 14.30
CA GLN A 90 4.33 -22.07 12.92
C GLN A 90 5.18 -21.23 11.94
N PHE A 91 5.52 -19.98 12.27
CA PHE A 91 6.44 -19.16 11.51
C PHE A 91 7.84 -19.32 12.08
N SER A 92 8.67 -20.13 11.43
CA SER A 92 10.00 -20.50 11.91
C SER A 92 11.02 -20.49 10.77
N PRO A 93 12.32 -20.36 11.06
CA PRO A 93 13.37 -20.42 10.03
C PRO A 93 13.27 -21.67 9.16
N GLY A 94 12.90 -22.82 9.74
CA GLY A 94 12.74 -24.06 8.98
C GLY A 94 11.61 -24.01 7.97
N VAL A 95 10.51 -23.33 8.30
CA VAL A 95 9.37 -23.11 7.37
C VAL A 95 9.77 -22.13 6.28
N VAL A 96 10.35 -21.00 6.64
CA VAL A 96 10.78 -19.95 5.70
C VAL A 96 11.80 -20.53 4.71
N ASN A 97 12.92 -21.06 5.19
CA ASN A 97 13.96 -21.63 4.33
C ASN A 97 13.44 -22.81 3.48
N GLY A 98 12.53 -23.59 4.05
CA GLY A 98 11.91 -24.71 3.34
C GLY A 98 11.02 -24.28 2.16
N LEU A 99 10.37 -23.13 2.24
CA LEU A 99 9.55 -22.56 1.16
C LEU A 99 10.43 -21.78 0.16
N HIS A 100 11.43 -21.02 0.63
CA HIS A 100 12.44 -20.37 -0.21
C HIS A 100 13.16 -21.39 -1.11
N ALA A 101 13.61 -22.51 -0.54
CA ALA A 101 14.25 -23.60 -1.30
C ALA A 101 13.32 -24.22 -2.37
N ARG A 102 12.06 -23.84 -2.38
CA ARG A 102 11.04 -24.27 -3.35
C ARG A 102 10.53 -23.13 -4.22
N GLY A 103 11.22 -21.97 -4.22
CA GLY A 103 10.94 -20.84 -5.11
C GLY A 103 9.71 -20.03 -4.73
N LEU A 104 9.34 -19.99 -3.45
CA LEU A 104 8.28 -19.10 -2.96
C LEU A 104 8.89 -18.02 -2.08
N ASP A 105 8.43 -16.77 -2.23
CA ASP A 105 8.65 -15.74 -1.23
C ASP A 105 7.75 -15.99 -0.01
N VAL A 106 8.25 -15.62 1.16
CA VAL A 106 7.57 -15.90 2.44
C VAL A 106 7.47 -14.63 3.26
N CYS A 107 6.31 -14.00 3.23
CA CYS A 107 5.99 -12.88 4.11
C CYS A 107 5.36 -13.35 5.42
N ALA A 108 5.67 -12.64 6.48
CA ALA A 108 4.96 -12.78 7.73
C ALA A 108 3.75 -11.85 7.78
N TRP A 109 2.69 -12.24 8.51
CA TRP A 109 1.67 -11.28 8.89
C TRP A 109 1.32 -11.39 10.39
N GLN A 110 1.00 -10.25 10.99
CA GLN A 110 0.71 -10.13 12.41
C GLN A 110 -0.52 -9.25 12.61
N PHE A 111 -1.53 -9.76 13.33
CA PHE A 111 -2.61 -8.93 13.84
C PHE A 111 -2.14 -8.15 15.07
N ILE A 112 -2.42 -6.84 15.11
CA ILE A 112 -1.98 -5.96 16.20
C ILE A 112 -3.14 -5.17 16.80
N TYR A 113 -3.09 -4.95 18.12
CA TYR A 113 -4.17 -4.35 18.91
C TYR A 113 -3.87 -2.92 19.40
N GLY A 114 -2.58 -2.58 19.50
CA GLY A 114 -2.14 -1.32 20.08
C GLY A 114 -2.27 -1.23 21.60
N ASP A 115 -2.50 -2.36 22.28
CA ASP A 115 -2.60 -2.39 23.75
C ASP A 115 -1.22 -2.43 24.42
N LYS A 116 -0.27 -3.10 23.77
CA LYS A 116 1.14 -3.18 24.20
C LYS A 116 2.08 -2.99 23.01
N PRO A 117 2.04 -1.82 22.35
CA PRO A 117 2.63 -1.62 21.03
C PRO A 117 4.13 -1.96 20.96
N GLY A 118 4.92 -1.67 21.99
CA GLY A 118 6.32 -2.06 22.04
C GLY A 118 6.56 -3.57 22.16
N LYS A 119 5.65 -4.34 22.78
CA LYS A 119 5.71 -5.80 22.82
C LYS A 119 5.22 -6.40 21.49
N GLU A 120 4.18 -5.84 20.92
CA GLU A 120 3.67 -6.24 19.60
C GLU A 120 4.73 -6.03 18.51
N ALA A 121 5.46 -4.91 18.55
CA ALA A 121 6.59 -4.64 17.65
C ALA A 121 7.71 -5.68 17.75
N LYS A 122 8.01 -6.18 18.97
CA LYS A 122 8.99 -7.27 19.16
C LYS A 122 8.56 -8.58 18.51
N VAL A 123 7.25 -8.87 18.51
CA VAL A 123 6.70 -10.06 17.82
C VAL A 123 6.91 -9.95 16.31
N GLY A 124 6.62 -8.79 15.72
CA GLY A 124 6.89 -8.53 14.30
C GLY A 124 8.37 -8.64 13.96
N ALA A 125 9.24 -8.03 14.78
CA ALA A 125 10.69 -8.10 14.59
C ALA A 125 11.24 -9.54 14.68
N ALA A 126 10.65 -10.38 15.53
CA ALA A 126 11.03 -11.81 15.61
C ALA A 126 10.69 -12.57 14.32
N ALA A 127 9.58 -12.24 13.65
CA ALA A 127 9.27 -12.83 12.35
C ALA A 127 10.27 -12.41 11.27
N VAL A 128 10.69 -11.15 11.28
CA VAL A 128 11.76 -10.64 10.39
C VAL A 128 13.07 -11.37 10.65
N ALA A 129 13.48 -11.52 11.91
CA ALA A 129 14.69 -12.25 12.31
C ALA A 129 14.65 -13.73 11.90
N ASN A 130 13.46 -14.31 11.75
CA ASN A 130 13.27 -15.69 11.26
C ASN A 130 13.29 -15.80 9.72
N GLY A 131 13.64 -14.72 9.00
CA GLY A 131 13.89 -14.73 7.57
C GLY A 131 12.71 -14.36 6.69
N ALA A 132 11.66 -13.70 7.22
CA ALA A 132 10.58 -13.20 6.40
C ALA A 132 11.08 -12.19 5.35
N ASP A 133 10.57 -12.27 4.11
CA ASP A 133 10.89 -11.32 3.04
C ASP A 133 10.15 -9.99 3.22
N CYS A 134 9.00 -10.02 3.86
CA CYS A 134 8.24 -8.85 4.28
C CYS A 134 7.41 -9.16 5.55
N LEU A 135 6.95 -8.09 6.21
CA LEU A 135 5.99 -8.18 7.31
C LEU A 135 4.76 -7.33 6.98
N VAL A 136 3.59 -7.95 6.98
CA VAL A 136 2.32 -7.25 6.82
C VAL A 136 1.65 -7.12 8.19
N LEU A 137 1.35 -5.87 8.54
CA LEU A 137 0.66 -5.51 9.77
C LEU A 137 -0.85 -5.52 9.50
N ASP A 138 -1.58 -6.37 10.20
CA ASP A 138 -3.02 -6.45 10.14
C ASP A 138 -3.62 -5.55 11.23
N VAL A 139 -4.13 -4.40 10.79
CA VAL A 139 -4.54 -3.27 11.64
C VAL A 139 -6.00 -2.96 11.41
N GLU A 140 -6.82 -3.17 12.41
CA GLU A 140 -8.27 -3.01 12.28
C GLU A 140 -8.86 -2.08 13.37
N GLY A 141 -10.17 -2.18 13.64
CA GLY A 141 -10.91 -1.29 14.52
C GLY A 141 -10.32 -1.10 15.93
N GLN A 142 -9.52 -2.04 16.40
CA GLN A 142 -8.81 -1.94 17.67
C GLN A 142 -7.83 -0.77 17.73
N TYR A 143 -7.37 -0.30 16.58
CA TYR A 143 -6.46 0.84 16.47
C TYR A 143 -7.17 2.18 16.28
N GLU A 144 -8.48 2.22 16.13
CA GLU A 144 -9.20 3.48 15.97
C GLU A 144 -8.93 4.44 17.13
N GLY A 145 -8.48 5.65 16.83
CA GLY A 145 -8.09 6.68 17.80
C GLY A 145 -6.73 6.47 18.48
N LYS A 146 -6.03 5.36 18.25
CA LYS A 146 -4.76 5.01 18.92
C LYS A 146 -3.53 5.57 18.16
N TYR A 147 -3.53 6.84 17.78
CA TYR A 147 -2.41 7.48 17.08
C TYR A 147 -1.07 7.42 17.83
N PRO A 148 -1.00 7.71 19.15
CA PRO A 148 0.24 7.58 19.91
C PRO A 148 0.76 6.15 19.93
N GLN A 149 -0.13 5.16 20.09
CA GLN A 149 0.24 3.74 20.10
C GLN A 149 0.75 3.29 18.72
N ALA A 150 0.09 3.72 17.65
CA ALA A 150 0.54 3.46 16.28
C ALA A 150 1.94 4.06 16.02
N SER A 151 2.15 5.32 16.41
CA SER A 151 3.45 5.99 16.29
C SER A 151 4.54 5.28 17.08
N TYR A 152 4.25 4.87 18.33
CA TYR A 152 5.20 4.12 19.15
C TYR A 152 5.48 2.72 18.60
N PHE A 153 4.44 2.02 18.13
CA PHE A 153 4.60 0.72 17.47
C PHE A 153 5.53 0.82 16.26
N MET A 154 5.23 1.75 15.32
CA MET A 154 6.01 1.90 14.09
C MET A 154 7.46 2.31 14.37
N SER A 155 7.70 3.27 15.28
CA SER A 155 9.06 3.67 15.64
C SER A 155 9.83 2.53 16.31
N SER A 156 9.19 1.76 17.19
CA SER A 156 9.79 0.60 17.85
C SER A 156 10.10 -0.52 16.84
N LEU A 157 9.18 -0.82 15.93
CA LEU A 157 9.41 -1.83 14.90
C LEU A 157 10.56 -1.42 13.99
N ARG A 158 10.54 -0.18 13.46
CA ARG A 158 11.59 0.33 12.58
C ARG A 158 12.97 0.35 13.23
N SER A 159 13.06 0.64 14.53
CA SER A 159 14.34 0.58 15.24
C SER A 159 14.95 -0.84 15.30
N MET A 160 14.14 -1.87 15.18
CA MET A 160 14.58 -3.27 15.22
C MET A 160 14.81 -3.87 13.84
N VAL A 161 13.99 -3.51 12.84
CA VAL A 161 14.05 -4.12 11.51
C VAL A 161 14.73 -3.23 10.45
N GLY A 162 14.99 -1.98 10.78
CA GLY A 162 15.57 -0.99 9.85
C GLY A 162 14.53 -0.18 9.08
N PRO A 163 14.93 0.95 8.49
CA PRO A 163 14.04 1.88 7.79
C PRO A 163 13.51 1.30 6.47
N ASP A 164 14.30 0.49 5.79
CA ASP A 164 14.03 0.03 4.42
C ASP A 164 13.40 -1.36 4.37
N TYR A 165 13.31 -2.07 5.51
CA TYR A 165 12.71 -3.40 5.53
C TYR A 165 11.26 -3.34 5.02
N PRO A 166 10.84 -4.24 4.09
CA PRO A 166 9.51 -4.19 3.48
C PRO A 166 8.40 -4.42 4.50
N LEU A 167 7.58 -3.40 4.75
CA LEU A 167 6.39 -3.47 5.59
C LEU A 167 5.14 -3.16 4.77
N GLY A 168 4.08 -3.96 4.96
CA GLY A 168 2.75 -3.71 4.44
C GLY A 168 1.76 -3.36 5.55
N LEU A 169 0.75 -2.56 5.23
CA LEU A 169 -0.42 -2.32 6.06
C LEU A 169 -1.63 -3.05 5.46
N ALA A 170 -2.12 -4.10 6.10
CA ALA A 170 -3.44 -4.65 5.80
C ALA A 170 -4.46 -3.99 6.73
N SER A 171 -5.52 -3.42 6.15
CA SER A 171 -6.57 -2.73 6.90
C SER A 171 -7.85 -2.63 6.09
N PHE A 172 -8.87 -1.97 6.66
CA PHE A 172 -10.15 -1.75 5.98
C PHE A 172 -9.98 -1.07 4.62
N PRO A 173 -10.73 -1.50 3.61
CA PRO A 173 -10.62 -0.96 2.26
C PRO A 173 -11.23 0.45 2.14
N TYR A 174 -12.23 0.75 2.97
CA TYR A 174 -13.00 2.01 2.96
C TYR A 174 -12.51 2.93 4.08
N VAL A 175 -11.48 3.71 3.78
CA VAL A 175 -10.83 4.63 4.73
C VAL A 175 -11.83 5.63 5.33
N ASP A 176 -12.77 6.11 4.54
CA ASP A 176 -13.80 7.06 4.94
C ASP A 176 -14.81 6.50 5.95
N TYR A 177 -14.98 5.16 5.99
CA TYR A 177 -15.82 4.49 6.97
C TYR A 177 -15.09 4.28 8.31
N HIS A 178 -13.75 4.39 8.30
CA HIS A 178 -12.87 4.24 9.47
C HIS A 178 -12.02 5.49 9.70
N PRO A 179 -12.65 6.68 9.85
CA PRO A 179 -11.95 7.97 9.88
C PRO A 179 -11.05 8.16 11.09
N ALA A 180 -11.18 7.33 12.12
CA ALA A 180 -10.36 7.38 13.32
C ALA A 180 -9.16 6.41 13.28
N LEU A 181 -9.05 5.55 12.26
CA LEU A 181 -7.92 4.64 12.12
C LEU A 181 -6.68 5.43 11.64
N PRO A 182 -5.51 5.28 12.29
CA PRO A 182 -4.34 6.12 12.01
C PRO A 182 -3.56 5.71 10.75
N TYR A 183 -4.22 5.70 9.59
CA TYR A 183 -3.58 5.40 8.30
C TYR A 183 -2.39 6.32 8.02
N SER A 184 -2.51 7.62 8.35
CA SER A 184 -1.43 8.61 8.17
C SER A 184 -0.17 8.30 8.99
N VAL A 185 -0.29 7.50 10.05
CA VAL A 185 0.84 7.00 10.84
C VAL A 185 1.40 5.73 10.22
N PHE A 186 0.54 4.76 9.92
CA PHE A 186 0.98 3.48 9.37
C PHE A 186 1.51 3.57 7.93
N LEU A 187 1.00 4.50 7.11
CA LEU A 187 1.43 4.72 5.72
C LEU A 187 2.29 5.98 5.54
N GLY A 188 2.41 6.79 6.58
CA GLY A 188 3.18 8.03 6.54
C GLY A 188 4.71 7.82 6.62
N PRO A 189 5.47 8.90 6.90
CA PRO A 189 6.93 8.82 7.04
C PRO A 189 7.36 7.85 8.13
N GLY A 190 8.22 6.89 7.78
CA GLY A 190 8.65 5.81 8.68
C GLY A 190 7.62 4.69 8.87
N GLY A 191 6.49 4.77 8.18
CA GLY A 191 5.44 3.75 8.16
C GLY A 191 5.73 2.61 7.18
N ALA A 192 4.67 1.88 6.81
CA ALA A 192 4.71 0.82 5.80
C ALA A 192 4.92 1.39 4.39
N GLN A 193 5.67 0.67 3.58
CA GLN A 193 5.90 1.03 2.18
C GLN A 193 4.75 0.60 1.27
N TYR A 194 3.96 -0.41 1.67
CA TYR A 194 2.90 -1.00 0.87
C TYR A 194 1.56 -0.90 1.60
N ASN A 195 0.50 -0.62 0.84
CA ASN A 195 -0.88 -0.59 1.33
C ASN A 195 -1.63 -1.82 0.79
N VAL A 196 -2.16 -2.64 1.69
CA VAL A 196 -2.79 -3.95 1.38
C VAL A 196 -4.26 -3.94 1.85
N PRO A 197 -5.14 -3.10 1.25
CA PRO A 197 -6.51 -2.97 1.70
C PRO A 197 -7.30 -4.26 1.51
N GLN A 198 -8.07 -4.67 2.55
CA GLN A 198 -8.83 -5.92 2.63
C GLN A 198 -10.16 -5.82 1.88
N LEU A 199 -10.14 -5.88 0.55
CA LEU A 199 -11.37 -5.77 -0.24
C LEU A 199 -12.12 -7.10 -0.32
N TYR A 200 -12.96 -7.35 0.67
CA TYR A 200 -13.84 -8.51 0.76
C TYR A 200 -15.25 -8.16 0.28
N TRP A 201 -15.41 -8.01 -1.03
CA TRP A 201 -16.62 -7.46 -1.66
C TRP A 201 -17.92 -8.17 -1.31
N LYS A 202 -17.89 -9.50 -1.05
CA LYS A 202 -19.10 -10.24 -0.64
C LYS A 202 -19.53 -9.88 0.78
N ASP A 203 -18.59 -9.74 1.70
CA ASP A 203 -18.88 -9.42 3.09
C ASP A 203 -19.29 -7.96 3.25
N ILE A 204 -18.67 -7.09 2.45
CA ILE A 204 -19.07 -5.67 2.36
C ILE A 204 -20.47 -5.52 1.73
N GLY A 205 -20.93 -6.52 0.96
CA GLY A 205 -22.22 -6.45 0.27
C GLY A 205 -22.18 -5.57 -0.99
N THR A 206 -21.03 -5.51 -1.67
CA THR A 206 -20.81 -4.65 -2.85
C THR A 206 -20.44 -5.48 -4.09
N THR A 207 -20.40 -4.83 -5.25
CA THR A 207 -19.82 -5.41 -6.45
C THR A 207 -18.28 -5.28 -6.40
N VAL A 208 -17.58 -6.13 -7.17
CA VAL A 208 -16.12 -6.03 -7.29
C VAL A 208 -15.71 -4.64 -7.80
N ASP A 209 -16.40 -4.14 -8.82
CA ASP A 209 -16.10 -2.84 -9.42
C ASP A 209 -16.30 -1.68 -8.44
N SER A 210 -17.47 -1.60 -7.81
CA SER A 210 -17.77 -0.53 -6.85
C SER A 210 -16.81 -0.56 -5.65
N GLY A 211 -16.58 -1.77 -5.10
CA GLY A 211 -15.65 -1.94 -3.99
C GLY A 211 -14.22 -1.57 -4.36
N PHE A 212 -13.76 -1.99 -5.54
CA PHE A 212 -12.42 -1.70 -6.02
C PHE A 212 -12.19 -0.18 -6.21
N ILE A 213 -13.13 0.49 -6.86
CA ILE A 213 -13.01 1.93 -7.13
C ILE A 213 -13.06 2.73 -5.83
N HIS A 214 -13.98 2.41 -4.92
CA HIS A 214 -14.02 3.08 -3.62
C HIS A 214 -12.70 2.89 -2.87
N THR A 215 -12.19 1.66 -2.81
CA THR A 215 -10.90 1.35 -2.20
C THR A 215 -9.78 2.16 -2.84
N TRP A 216 -9.67 2.16 -4.17
CA TRP A 216 -8.62 2.86 -4.88
C TRP A 216 -8.65 4.37 -4.63
N VAL A 217 -9.82 5.02 -4.75
CA VAL A 217 -10.01 6.46 -4.57
C VAL A 217 -9.52 6.92 -3.19
N TRP A 218 -9.89 6.18 -2.14
CA TRP A 218 -9.61 6.58 -0.76
C TRP A 218 -8.21 6.16 -0.26
N ASN A 219 -7.62 5.10 -0.83
CA ASN A 219 -6.30 4.64 -0.39
C ASN A 219 -5.13 5.31 -1.11
N ARG A 220 -5.32 5.74 -2.36
CA ARG A 220 -4.22 6.32 -3.15
C ARG A 220 -3.67 7.64 -2.63
N ILE A 221 -4.45 8.37 -1.83
CA ILE A 221 -4.02 9.65 -1.25
C ILE A 221 -2.81 9.52 -0.33
N TYR A 222 -2.55 8.33 0.23
CA TYR A 222 -1.37 8.08 1.07
C TYR A 222 -0.08 7.87 0.25
N GLY A 223 -0.16 7.85 -1.07
CA GLY A 223 1.00 7.81 -1.96
C GLY A 223 1.83 6.52 -1.85
N ARG A 224 1.22 5.41 -1.40
CA ARG A 224 1.88 4.10 -1.34
C ARG A 224 1.39 3.20 -2.47
N PRO A 225 2.25 2.31 -3.00
CA PRO A 225 1.80 1.19 -3.83
C PRO A 225 0.66 0.45 -3.14
N ILE A 226 -0.37 0.11 -3.90
CA ILE A 226 -1.55 -0.60 -3.42
C ILE A 226 -1.53 -2.02 -3.97
N ASP A 227 -1.42 -3.00 -3.06
CA ASP A 227 -1.45 -4.44 -3.37
C ASP A 227 -2.67 -5.07 -2.68
N PRO A 228 -3.89 -4.93 -3.26
CA PRO A 228 -5.13 -5.20 -2.54
C PRO A 228 -5.30 -6.68 -2.21
N LEU A 229 -5.84 -6.94 -1.02
CA LEU A 229 -6.19 -8.27 -0.52
C LEU A 229 -7.61 -8.62 -0.91
N GLY A 230 -7.75 -9.54 -1.85
CA GLY A 230 -9.04 -10.02 -2.36
C GLY A 230 -9.59 -11.21 -1.61
N GLN A 231 -10.87 -11.49 -1.83
CA GLN A 231 -11.63 -12.54 -1.16
C GLN A 231 -11.66 -13.84 -1.99
N VAL A 232 -11.27 -14.97 -1.37
CA VAL A 232 -11.48 -16.32 -1.93
C VAL A 232 -12.30 -17.23 -1.00
N TYR A 233 -12.48 -16.85 0.26
CA TYR A 233 -13.43 -17.47 1.18
C TYR A 233 -14.88 -17.07 0.85
N SER A 234 -15.86 -17.69 1.51
CA SER A 234 -17.30 -17.49 1.19
C SER A 234 -17.67 -17.71 -0.28
N ARG A 235 -16.84 -18.45 -1.02
CA ARG A 235 -17.08 -18.91 -2.40
C ARG A 235 -17.49 -17.80 -3.38
N PRO A 236 -16.68 -16.77 -3.62
CA PRO A 236 -16.93 -15.82 -4.70
C PRO A 236 -16.93 -16.54 -6.05
N LYS A 237 -17.70 -16.03 -7.01
CA LYS A 237 -17.72 -16.59 -8.37
C LYS A 237 -16.36 -16.40 -9.04
N ALA A 238 -15.91 -17.34 -9.86
CA ALA A 238 -14.64 -17.26 -10.59
C ALA A 238 -14.51 -15.97 -11.41
N GLY A 239 -15.60 -15.49 -12.01
CA GLY A 239 -15.64 -14.22 -12.74
C GLY A 239 -15.33 -13.00 -11.85
N GLN A 240 -15.75 -13.01 -10.59
CA GLN A 240 -15.46 -11.92 -9.64
C GLN A 240 -13.96 -11.86 -9.31
N ILE A 241 -13.33 -13.02 -9.06
CA ILE A 241 -11.87 -13.11 -8.81
C ILE A 241 -11.08 -12.61 -10.01
N LYS A 242 -11.46 -13.04 -11.21
CA LYS A 242 -10.82 -12.58 -12.46
C LYS A 242 -11.03 -11.08 -12.68
N ARG A 243 -12.24 -10.56 -12.41
CA ARG A 243 -12.56 -9.13 -12.51
C ARG A 243 -11.71 -8.30 -11.56
N PHE A 244 -11.57 -8.73 -10.30
CA PHE A 244 -10.71 -8.06 -9.31
C PHE A 244 -9.25 -7.97 -9.80
N ARG A 245 -8.66 -9.07 -10.28
CA ARG A 245 -7.31 -9.10 -10.83
C ARG A 245 -7.16 -8.19 -12.06
N ALA A 246 -8.17 -8.23 -12.95
CA ALA A 246 -8.18 -7.42 -14.16
C ALA A 246 -8.24 -5.91 -13.85
N LEU A 247 -9.00 -5.52 -12.82
CA LEU A 247 -9.03 -4.13 -12.32
C LEU A 247 -7.68 -3.73 -11.70
N ALA A 248 -7.06 -4.58 -10.88
CA ALA A 248 -5.75 -4.32 -10.31
C ALA A 248 -4.70 -4.07 -11.42
N MET A 249 -4.68 -4.94 -12.44
CA MET A 249 -3.80 -4.78 -13.61
C MET A 249 -4.05 -3.47 -14.36
N SER A 250 -5.33 -3.07 -14.56
CA SER A 250 -5.68 -1.83 -15.27
C SER A 250 -5.33 -0.56 -14.50
N HIS A 251 -5.17 -0.66 -13.18
CA HIS A 251 -4.74 0.45 -12.32
C HIS A 251 -3.24 0.45 -12.05
N GLY A 252 -2.48 -0.44 -12.71
CA GLY A 252 -1.02 -0.51 -12.58
C GLY A 252 -0.55 -1.03 -11.23
N PHE A 253 -1.33 -1.88 -10.57
CA PHE A 253 -0.90 -2.50 -9.32
C PHE A 253 0.07 -3.65 -9.61
N ASP A 254 1.15 -3.72 -8.84
CA ASP A 254 2.21 -4.71 -9.04
C ASP A 254 1.83 -6.08 -8.50
N GLY A 255 0.89 -6.14 -7.56
CA GLY A 255 0.45 -7.37 -6.92
C GLY A 255 -1.00 -7.37 -6.49
N VAL A 256 -1.48 -8.57 -6.18
CA VAL A 256 -2.74 -8.84 -5.47
C VAL A 256 -2.51 -10.01 -4.53
N SER A 257 -3.26 -10.09 -3.44
CA SER A 257 -3.20 -11.25 -2.56
C SER A 257 -4.60 -11.76 -2.19
N TRP A 258 -4.69 -12.93 -1.57
CA TRP A 258 -5.95 -13.65 -1.40
C TRP A 258 -6.12 -14.18 0.02
N TRP A 259 -7.19 -13.80 0.66
CA TRP A 259 -7.65 -14.35 1.92
C TRP A 259 -8.67 -15.46 1.66
N ASP A 260 -8.45 -16.70 2.03
CA ASP A 260 -7.20 -17.28 2.49
C ASP A 260 -7.05 -18.74 1.98
N TRP A 261 -5.92 -19.35 2.22
CA TRP A 261 -5.56 -20.71 1.76
C TRP A 261 -6.57 -21.79 2.19
N GLN A 262 -7.00 -21.74 3.46
CA GLN A 262 -7.82 -22.78 4.05
C GLN A 262 -9.25 -22.78 3.51
N GLU A 263 -9.79 -21.59 3.21
CA GLU A 263 -11.17 -21.38 2.81
C GLU A 263 -11.37 -21.39 1.29
N ALA A 264 -10.29 -21.27 0.52
CA ALA A 264 -10.36 -21.27 -0.94
C ALA A 264 -10.76 -22.65 -1.50
N GLY A 265 -11.90 -22.72 -2.19
CA GLY A 265 -12.36 -23.92 -2.89
C GLY A 265 -11.65 -24.11 -4.24
N LYS A 266 -11.89 -25.28 -4.89
CA LYS A 266 -11.27 -25.62 -6.19
C LYS A 266 -11.49 -24.56 -7.26
N GLN A 267 -12.69 -23.98 -7.34
CA GLN A 267 -13.02 -22.95 -8.35
C GLN A 267 -12.26 -21.65 -8.08
N GLN A 268 -12.12 -21.25 -6.82
CA GLN A 268 -11.39 -20.06 -6.42
C GLN A 268 -9.89 -20.23 -6.73
N TRP A 269 -9.28 -21.33 -6.35
CA TRP A 269 -7.91 -21.67 -6.69
C TRP A 269 -7.65 -21.62 -8.19
N LYS A 270 -8.55 -22.22 -9.00
CA LYS A 270 -8.45 -22.16 -10.47
C LYS A 270 -8.51 -20.71 -10.97
N ALA A 271 -9.43 -19.88 -10.45
CA ALA A 271 -9.62 -18.50 -10.89
C ALA A 271 -8.44 -17.59 -10.54
N VAL A 272 -7.79 -17.83 -9.39
CA VAL A 272 -6.59 -17.08 -8.96
C VAL A 272 -5.44 -17.25 -9.94
N GLY A 273 -5.21 -18.45 -10.48
CA GLY A 273 -4.11 -18.74 -11.40
C GLY A 273 -4.43 -18.59 -12.89
N GLN A 274 -5.68 -18.28 -13.28
CA GLN A 274 -6.02 -18.19 -14.70
C GLN A 274 -5.44 -16.92 -15.35
N PRO A 275 -5.02 -16.99 -16.64
CA PRO A 275 -4.69 -15.79 -17.39
C PRO A 275 -5.85 -14.79 -17.42
N ILE A 276 -5.52 -13.51 -17.36
CA ILE A 276 -6.46 -12.40 -17.45
C ILE A 276 -5.91 -11.33 -18.38
N SER A 277 -6.77 -10.46 -18.87
CA SER A 277 -6.43 -9.22 -19.55
C SER A 277 -6.85 -8.03 -18.69
N PRO A 278 -6.24 -6.84 -18.86
CA PRO A 278 -6.70 -5.62 -18.21
C PRO A 278 -8.20 -5.40 -18.42
N ALA A 279 -8.87 -4.89 -17.41
CA ALA A 279 -10.28 -4.56 -17.49
C ALA A 279 -10.48 -3.20 -18.18
N SER A 280 -11.56 -3.06 -18.94
CA SER A 280 -12.03 -1.71 -19.28
C SER A 280 -12.49 -1.02 -18.00
N THR A 281 -11.99 0.18 -17.75
CA THR A 281 -12.33 1.03 -16.62
C THR A 281 -13.11 2.24 -17.11
N GLY A 282 -14.22 2.58 -16.43
CA GLY A 282 -15.01 3.78 -16.73
C GLY A 282 -14.33 5.06 -16.18
N PRO A 283 -14.89 6.23 -16.47
CA PRO A 283 -14.47 7.47 -15.84
C PRO A 283 -14.88 7.44 -14.36
N TYR A 284 -13.93 7.40 -13.47
CA TYR A 284 -14.14 7.44 -12.02
C TYR A 284 -13.52 8.71 -11.42
N PRO A 285 -14.06 9.24 -10.30
CA PRO A 285 -13.33 10.21 -9.50
C PRO A 285 -11.97 9.61 -9.13
N SER A 286 -10.90 10.34 -9.40
CA SER A 286 -9.54 9.82 -9.10
C SER A 286 -9.16 10.00 -7.64
N TYR A 287 -9.84 10.88 -6.89
CA TYR A 287 -9.52 11.25 -5.51
C TYR A 287 -10.78 11.57 -4.72
N PRO A 288 -10.76 11.47 -3.38
CA PRO A 288 -11.88 11.87 -2.54
C PRO A 288 -12.09 13.40 -2.61
N PHE A 289 -13.33 13.82 -2.41
CA PHE A 289 -13.67 15.23 -2.27
C PHE A 289 -13.74 15.62 -0.79
N LEU A 290 -12.83 16.50 -0.33
CA LEU A 290 -12.81 16.99 1.04
C LEU A 290 -13.09 18.50 1.07
N HIS A 291 -13.94 18.91 2.01
CA HIS A 291 -14.40 20.27 2.13
C HIS A 291 -14.62 20.66 3.59
N LEU A 292 -15.02 21.91 3.83
CA LEU A 292 -15.37 22.41 5.17
C LEU A 292 -16.37 21.46 5.86
N GLY A 293 -16.01 20.97 7.04
CA GLY A 293 -16.77 19.98 7.81
C GLY A 293 -16.32 18.53 7.62
N SER A 294 -15.50 18.19 6.62
CA SER A 294 -14.88 16.87 6.52
C SER A 294 -14.00 16.58 7.73
N LYS A 295 -13.95 15.33 8.18
CA LYS A 295 -13.18 14.92 9.37
C LYS A 295 -12.65 13.50 9.25
N GLY A 296 -11.49 13.25 9.84
CA GLY A 296 -10.87 11.93 9.90
C GLY A 296 -9.38 11.96 9.59
N ASP A 297 -8.76 10.78 9.56
CA ASP A 297 -7.34 10.62 9.28
C ASP A 297 -6.94 11.15 7.89
N PHE A 298 -7.79 10.97 6.89
CA PHE A 298 -7.60 11.50 5.54
C PHE A 298 -7.55 13.04 5.50
N VAL A 299 -8.25 13.74 6.42
CA VAL A 299 -8.10 15.20 6.59
C VAL A 299 -6.78 15.51 7.27
N ALA A 300 -6.41 14.76 8.32
CA ALA A 300 -5.11 14.92 8.98
C ALA A 300 -3.95 14.71 8.00
N TRP A 301 -4.08 13.73 7.10
CA TRP A 301 -3.11 13.50 6.03
C TRP A 301 -3.00 14.67 5.07
N ALA A 302 -4.11 15.20 4.59
CA ALA A 302 -4.12 16.39 3.74
C ALA A 302 -3.49 17.61 4.43
N GLN A 303 -3.77 17.79 5.72
CA GLN A 303 -3.14 18.85 6.53
C GLN A 303 -1.64 18.66 6.68
N GLN A 304 -1.15 17.40 6.82
CA GLN A 304 0.27 17.09 6.83
C GLN A 304 0.95 17.45 5.50
N LEU A 305 0.29 17.17 4.37
CA LEU A 305 0.79 17.52 3.04
C LEU A 305 0.81 19.04 2.83
N LEU A 306 -0.23 19.77 3.21
CA LEU A 306 -0.28 21.23 3.17
C LEU A 306 0.83 21.83 4.04
N ALA A 307 0.95 21.39 5.29
CA ALA A 307 1.96 21.89 6.22
C ALA A 307 3.38 21.56 5.74
N GLY A 308 3.58 20.41 5.12
CA GLY A 308 4.86 20.02 4.53
C GLY A 308 5.22 20.84 3.29
N GLY A 309 4.24 21.36 2.59
CA GLY A 309 4.38 22.33 1.49
C GLY A 309 4.55 23.79 1.96
N GLY A 310 4.60 24.04 3.28
CA GLY A 310 4.84 25.38 3.86
C GLY A 310 3.57 26.15 4.18
N TYR A 311 2.38 25.58 4.00
CA TYR A 311 1.12 26.24 4.32
C TYR A 311 0.79 26.16 5.80
N SER A 312 0.41 27.27 6.42
CA SER A 312 0.08 27.33 7.86
C SER A 312 -1.27 26.68 8.12
N VAL A 313 -1.25 25.46 8.62
CA VAL A 313 -2.44 24.68 8.97
C VAL A 313 -2.17 23.75 10.15
N PRO A 314 -3.06 23.68 11.16
CA PRO A 314 -2.95 22.67 12.22
C PRO A 314 -3.32 21.30 11.67
N VAL A 315 -2.55 20.26 12.05
CA VAL A 315 -2.93 18.87 11.76
C VAL A 315 -3.88 18.40 12.85
N SER A 316 -5.17 18.50 12.61
CA SER A 316 -6.21 18.21 13.58
C SER A 316 -7.15 17.07 13.19
N GLY A 317 -7.16 16.70 11.90
CA GLY A 317 -8.14 15.78 11.32
C GLY A 317 -9.53 16.41 11.14
N TYR A 318 -9.67 17.73 11.29
CA TYR A 318 -10.91 18.48 11.04
C TYR A 318 -10.67 19.51 9.96
N PHE A 319 -11.43 19.46 8.89
CA PHE A 319 -11.40 20.46 7.82
C PHE A 319 -12.22 21.69 8.27
N GLN A 320 -11.52 22.63 8.87
CA GLN A 320 -12.08 23.88 9.39
C GLN A 320 -11.60 25.07 8.54
N GLY A 321 -11.97 26.30 8.93
CA GLY A 321 -11.60 27.51 8.21
C GLY A 321 -10.10 27.69 7.98
N SER A 322 -9.26 27.26 8.94
CA SER A 322 -7.79 27.26 8.77
C SER A 322 -7.31 26.31 7.67
N THR A 323 -7.95 25.14 7.55
CA THR A 323 -7.65 24.18 6.47
C THR A 323 -8.13 24.72 5.13
N GLN A 324 -9.35 25.32 5.09
CA GLN A 324 -9.88 25.95 3.89
C GLN A 324 -8.97 27.09 3.41
N ALA A 325 -8.53 27.94 4.32
CA ALA A 325 -7.60 29.03 3.99
C ALA A 325 -6.28 28.52 3.41
N ALA A 326 -5.71 27.45 4.00
CA ALA A 326 -4.50 26.81 3.49
C ALA A 326 -4.71 26.20 2.10
N VAL A 327 -5.88 25.57 1.84
CA VAL A 327 -6.23 25.02 0.52
C VAL A 327 -6.38 26.14 -0.51
N LEU A 328 -7.07 27.25 -0.18
CA LEU A 328 -7.19 28.41 -1.06
C LEU A 328 -5.82 28.99 -1.43
N ALA A 329 -4.93 29.13 -0.44
CA ALA A 329 -3.57 29.59 -0.69
C ALA A 329 -2.80 28.63 -1.59
N PHE A 330 -2.88 27.33 -1.31
CA PHE A 330 -2.28 26.29 -2.15
C PHE A 330 -2.80 26.35 -3.59
N GLN A 331 -4.11 26.42 -3.77
CA GLN A 331 -4.75 26.50 -5.10
C GLN A 331 -4.29 27.73 -5.87
N ARG A 332 -4.26 28.90 -5.21
CA ARG A 332 -3.75 30.16 -5.81
C ARG A 332 -2.31 30.00 -6.28
N ASP A 333 -1.43 29.49 -5.42
CA ASP A 333 0.01 29.39 -5.68
C ASP A 333 0.34 28.37 -6.77
N HIS A 334 -0.58 27.44 -7.04
CA HIS A 334 -0.48 26.44 -8.11
C HIS A 334 -1.36 26.73 -9.34
N GLY A 335 -1.95 27.93 -9.43
CA GLY A 335 -2.77 28.31 -10.57
C GLY A 335 -4.05 27.50 -10.74
N LEU A 336 -4.57 26.91 -9.64
CA LEU A 336 -5.79 26.13 -9.63
C LEU A 336 -7.03 26.99 -9.31
N ALA A 337 -8.21 26.49 -9.66
CA ALA A 337 -9.46 27.12 -9.24
C ALA A 337 -9.53 27.16 -7.70
N GLN A 338 -9.76 28.37 -7.15
CA GLN A 338 -9.78 28.59 -5.70
C GLN A 338 -11.14 28.17 -5.12
N THR A 339 -11.37 26.87 -5.04
CA THR A 339 -12.62 26.27 -4.51
C THR A 339 -12.62 26.20 -2.98
N GLY A 340 -11.45 26.24 -2.35
CA GLY A 340 -11.28 26.00 -0.91
C GLY A 340 -11.58 24.57 -0.49
N SER A 341 -11.69 23.65 -1.45
CA SER A 341 -11.93 22.21 -1.23
C SER A 341 -10.83 21.40 -1.88
N LEU A 342 -10.55 20.22 -1.36
CA LEU A 342 -9.65 19.25 -2.00
C LEU A 342 -10.46 18.44 -3.01
N ASP A 343 -10.39 18.86 -4.24
CA ASP A 343 -11.00 18.23 -5.42
C ASP A 343 -9.94 17.48 -6.24
N VAL A 344 -10.36 16.84 -7.30
CA VAL A 344 -9.47 16.05 -8.17
C VAL A 344 -8.27 16.86 -8.70
N PRO A 345 -8.45 18.10 -9.23
CA PRO A 345 -7.32 18.93 -9.66
C PRO A 345 -6.35 19.31 -8.53
N THR A 346 -6.84 19.44 -7.30
CA THR A 346 -6.02 19.87 -6.16
C THR A 346 -5.17 18.74 -5.59
N TRP A 347 -5.67 17.51 -5.55
CA TRP A 347 -4.97 16.37 -4.95
C TRP A 347 -3.66 16.03 -5.66
N GLY A 348 -3.65 16.04 -6.99
CA GLY A 348 -2.45 15.69 -7.77
C GLY A 348 -1.22 16.51 -7.38
N PRO A 349 -1.28 17.85 -7.47
CA PRO A 349 -0.23 18.75 -7.00
C PRO A 349 0.07 18.62 -5.50
N LEU A 350 -0.97 18.46 -4.65
CA LEU A 350 -0.80 18.36 -3.21
C LEU A 350 0.02 17.13 -2.80
N MET A 351 -0.18 16.02 -3.47
CA MET A 351 0.56 14.76 -3.21
C MET A 351 2.04 14.83 -3.58
N GLN A 352 2.50 15.88 -4.27
CA GLN A 352 3.93 16.09 -4.52
C GLN A 352 4.66 16.64 -3.27
N ASN A 353 3.93 17.17 -2.31
CA ASN A 353 4.48 17.63 -1.05
C ASN A 353 4.91 16.46 -0.17
N LYS A 354 6.04 16.62 0.52
CA LYS A 354 6.41 15.69 1.60
C LYS A 354 5.54 15.96 2.82
N PRO A 355 4.84 14.98 3.37
CA PRO A 355 3.99 15.21 4.55
C PRO A 355 4.83 15.64 5.75
N LEU A 356 4.35 16.62 6.51
CA LEU A 356 4.98 17.03 7.75
C LEU A 356 4.89 15.87 8.77
N PRO A 357 6.02 15.37 9.30
CA PRO A 357 5.99 14.38 10.36
C PRO A 357 5.32 14.92 11.61
N VAL A 358 4.30 14.20 12.10
CA VAL A 358 3.56 14.56 13.31
C VAL A 358 3.96 13.63 14.44
N ARG A 359 4.29 14.20 15.59
CA ARG A 359 4.48 13.42 16.82
C ARG A 359 3.17 13.34 17.57
N TRP A 360 2.56 12.18 17.53
CA TRP A 360 1.35 11.88 18.29
C TRP A 360 1.71 11.51 19.73
N VAL A 361 1.12 12.20 20.70
CA VAL A 361 1.31 11.92 22.12
C VAL A 361 -0.04 11.76 22.79
N SER A 362 -0.10 10.91 23.82
CA SER A 362 -1.30 10.78 24.64
C SER A 362 -1.57 12.07 25.40
N ALA A 363 -2.83 12.47 25.48
CA ALA A 363 -3.24 13.55 26.37
C ALA A 363 -2.88 13.16 27.82
N GLY A 364 -1.87 13.79 28.42
CA GLY A 364 -1.38 13.51 29.77
C GLY A 364 0.00 12.84 29.88
N GLY A 365 0.66 12.50 28.77
CA GLY A 365 2.01 11.94 28.79
C GLY A 365 3.09 13.02 28.79
N ALA A 366 4.00 13.01 29.77
CA ALA A 366 5.18 13.86 29.77
C ALA A 366 6.06 13.55 28.54
N VAL A 367 6.38 14.58 27.75
CA VAL A 367 7.30 14.49 26.62
C VAL A 367 8.72 14.38 27.17
N PRO A 368 9.55 13.38 26.79
CA PRO A 368 10.98 13.46 27.10
C PRO A 368 11.56 14.72 26.46
N ALA A 369 12.13 15.58 27.29
CA ALA A 369 12.78 16.81 26.85
C ALA A 369 14.01 16.46 26.00
N LYS A 370 13.86 16.44 24.68
CA LYS A 370 14.88 16.70 23.66
C LYS A 370 14.32 16.38 22.28
N ALA A 371 13.52 17.26 21.74
CA ALA A 371 13.40 17.46 20.29
C ALA A 371 12.81 18.85 20.06
N SER A 372 13.56 19.64 19.35
CA SER A 372 13.27 21.03 19.02
C SER A 372 11.91 21.28 18.39
N GLY A 373 11.13 22.18 18.97
CA GLY A 373 10.27 23.12 18.27
C GLY A 373 9.03 22.64 17.51
N ARG A 374 8.58 21.38 17.60
CA ARG A 374 7.41 20.92 16.84
C ARG A 374 6.17 20.77 17.72
N ARG A 375 5.09 21.36 17.29
CA ARG A 375 3.78 21.40 17.98
C ARG A 375 3.21 19.98 18.13
N VAL A 376 2.89 19.63 19.37
CA VAL A 376 2.19 18.39 19.70
C VAL A 376 0.69 18.59 19.51
N LEU A 377 0.03 17.68 18.81
CA LEU A 377 -1.42 17.73 18.56
C LEU A 377 -2.11 16.55 19.23
N PRO A 378 -3.31 16.73 19.81
CA PRO A 378 -4.11 15.63 20.29
C PRO A 378 -4.60 14.78 19.11
N ALA A 379 -4.73 13.46 19.33
CA ALA A 379 -5.34 12.58 18.35
C ALA A 379 -6.77 13.03 18.02
N PRO A 380 -7.24 12.86 16.77
CA PRO A 380 -8.63 13.08 16.42
C PRO A 380 -9.54 12.25 17.32
N LYS A 381 -10.58 12.87 17.89
CA LYS A 381 -11.58 12.12 18.66
C LYS A 381 -12.41 11.27 17.71
N SER A 382 -12.62 9.98 18.04
CA SER A 382 -13.49 9.11 17.26
C SER A 382 -14.89 9.71 17.19
N ALA A 383 -15.40 9.91 15.97
CA ALA A 383 -16.83 10.07 15.78
C ALA A 383 -17.44 8.68 15.93
N LYS A 384 -18.40 8.50 16.82
CA LYS A 384 -19.24 7.29 16.82
C LYS A 384 -20.00 7.25 15.49
N LEU A 385 -19.43 6.56 14.51
CA LEU A 385 -20.20 6.13 13.34
C LEU A 385 -20.98 4.87 13.76
N PRO A 386 -22.19 4.65 13.18
CA PRO A 386 -22.90 3.40 13.39
C PRO A 386 -21.94 2.27 13.00
N ALA A 387 -21.79 1.28 13.87
CA ALA A 387 -20.94 0.13 13.66
C ALA A 387 -21.39 -0.58 12.36
N VAL A 388 -20.66 -0.37 11.30
CA VAL A 388 -20.68 -1.30 10.19
C VAL A 388 -19.95 -2.53 10.72
N ARG A 389 -20.67 -3.63 10.93
CA ARG A 389 -20.10 -4.90 11.35
C ARG A 389 -19.21 -5.43 10.23
N ASN A 390 -17.99 -4.97 10.17
CA ASN A 390 -16.91 -5.51 9.35
C ASN A 390 -15.89 -6.26 10.22
N GLU A 391 -16.30 -6.69 11.41
CA GLU A 391 -15.55 -7.71 12.11
C GLU A 391 -15.65 -8.99 11.29
N ILE A 392 -14.57 -9.43 10.69
CA ILE A 392 -14.47 -10.77 10.14
C ILE A 392 -14.55 -11.69 11.37
N PRO A 393 -15.66 -12.41 11.59
CA PRO A 393 -15.72 -13.29 12.72
C PRO A 393 -14.59 -14.31 12.58
N PRO A 394 -13.87 -14.65 13.66
CA PRO A 394 -12.97 -15.77 13.64
C PRO A 394 -13.75 -16.98 13.15
N PRO A 395 -13.17 -17.84 12.28
CA PRO A 395 -13.88 -19.01 11.76
C PRO A 395 -14.42 -19.80 12.95
N ALA A 396 -15.72 -20.09 12.91
CA ALA A 396 -16.42 -20.79 13.97
C ALA A 396 -15.61 -22.03 14.38
N LYS A 397 -15.32 -22.16 15.67
CA LYS A 397 -14.78 -23.39 16.24
C LYS A 397 -15.77 -24.49 15.90
N ARG A 398 -15.46 -25.30 14.90
CA ARG A 398 -16.18 -26.56 14.71
C ARG A 398 -15.71 -27.51 15.79
N SER A 399 -16.63 -27.84 16.68
CA SER A 399 -16.53 -28.94 17.63
C SER A 399 -16.18 -30.27 16.96
#